data_b772c71c075af5c3cc0e4d1ca968c34f
#
_entry.id   b772c71c075af5c3cc0e4d1ca968c34f
#
_cell.length_a   1.000
_cell.length_b   1.000
_cell.length_c   1.000
_cell.angle_alpha   90.00
_cell.angle_beta   90.00
_cell.angle_gamma   90.00
#
_symmetry.space_group_name_H-M   'P 1'
#
loop_
_entity.id
_entity.type
_entity.pdbx_description
1 polymer ?
#
loop_
_entity_poly.entity_id
_entity_poly.type
_entity_poly.pdbx_seq_one_letter_code
_entity_poly.pdbx_strand_id
1 'polypeptide(L)'
;MLKESLNYRAVIYATIMVSAMWLGFLLQYFGLFDGCSGAIIPLNPEGLKGIFFSPFLHGNLEHIFGNSVPIFVLIFLLFQFYPFIAKKIFFLGWFVSAFLVWLLPPIDIVTGNFNFVCI
;
A
#
# COMPACT_ATOMS: atom_id res chain seq x y z
N MET A 1 15.66 -32.25 0.11
CA MET A 1 14.43 -31.46 0.10
C MET A 1 14.25 -30.83 1.46
N LEU A 2 14.59 -29.56 1.59
CA LEU A 2 14.41 -28.83 2.84
C LEU A 2 12.91 -28.72 3.08
N LYS A 3 12.42 -29.38 4.09
CA LYS A 3 11.06 -29.23 4.58
C LYS A 3 11.01 -27.89 5.33
N GLU A 4 10.90 -26.80 4.59
CA GLU A 4 10.70 -25.49 5.22
C GLU A 4 9.35 -25.53 5.93
N SER A 5 9.40 -25.48 7.25
CA SER A 5 8.19 -25.39 8.06
C SER A 5 7.52 -24.04 7.80
N LEU A 6 6.19 -24.07 7.68
CA LEU A 6 5.38 -22.86 7.52
C LEU A 6 5.66 -21.89 8.67
N ASN A 7 6.09 -20.68 8.32
CA ASN A 7 6.28 -19.61 9.28
C ASN A 7 4.92 -18.93 9.57
N TYR A 8 4.31 -19.25 10.69
CA TYR A 8 3.04 -18.66 11.10
C TYR A 8 3.06 -17.11 11.16
N ARG A 9 4.21 -16.53 11.47
CA ARG A 9 4.36 -15.07 11.48
C ARG A 9 4.17 -14.48 10.08
N ALA A 10 4.62 -15.19 9.03
CA ALA A 10 4.43 -14.76 7.64
C ALA A 10 2.93 -14.67 7.29
N VAL A 11 2.15 -15.68 7.69
CA VAL A 11 0.70 -15.69 7.49
C VAL A 11 0.04 -14.55 8.27
N ILE A 12 0.42 -14.35 9.54
CA ILE A 12 -0.14 -13.32 10.40
C ILE A 12 0.11 -11.93 9.82
N TYR A 13 1.34 -11.61 9.42
CA TYR A 13 1.66 -10.29 8.87
C TYR A 13 0.95 -10.02 7.55
N ALA A 14 0.88 -11.02 6.66
CA ALA A 14 0.13 -10.90 5.42
C ALA A 14 -1.36 -10.66 5.67
N THR A 15 -1.94 -11.42 6.61
CA THR A 15 -3.36 -11.28 6.98
C THR A 15 -3.64 -9.91 7.63
N ILE A 16 -2.78 -9.43 8.53
CA ILE A 16 -2.93 -8.12 9.16
C ILE A 16 -2.92 -7.02 8.10
N MET A 17 -2.00 -7.06 7.15
CA MET A 17 -1.91 -6.03 6.12
C MET A 17 -3.15 -6.00 5.22
N VAL A 18 -3.58 -7.14 4.73
CA VAL A 18 -4.79 -7.22 3.89
C VAL A 18 -6.03 -6.81 4.68
N SER A 19 -6.15 -7.23 5.95
CA SER A 19 -7.27 -6.83 6.81
C SER A 19 -7.28 -5.32 7.06
N ALA A 20 -6.11 -4.70 7.26
CA ALA A 20 -6.00 -3.25 7.43
C ALA A 20 -6.39 -2.49 6.15
N MET A 21 -6.02 -2.99 4.97
CA MET A 21 -6.46 -2.43 3.69
C MET A 21 -7.97 -2.47 3.55
N TRP A 22 -8.59 -3.59 3.86
CA TRP A 22 -10.06 -3.73 3.81
C TRP A 22 -10.75 -2.85 4.84
N LEU A 23 -10.20 -2.75 6.06
CA LEU A 23 -10.73 -1.84 7.06
C LEU A 23 -10.70 -0.39 6.57
N GLY A 24 -9.58 0.05 6.02
CA GLY A 24 -9.46 1.39 5.43
C GLY A 24 -10.47 1.63 4.31
N PHE A 25 -10.65 0.66 3.43
CA PHE A 25 -11.65 0.73 2.36
C PHE A 25 -13.08 0.82 2.90
N LEU A 26 -13.44 0.02 3.90
CA LEU A 26 -14.78 0.05 4.51
C LEU A 26 -15.05 1.37 5.21
N LEU A 27 -14.08 1.92 5.94
CA LEU A 27 -14.21 3.23 6.57
C LEU A 27 -14.45 4.34 5.54
N GLN A 28 -13.75 4.28 4.42
CA GLN A 28 -13.93 5.19 3.29
C GLN A 28 -15.30 4.98 2.61
N TYR A 29 -15.70 3.74 2.39
CA TYR A 29 -16.97 3.38 1.76
C TYR A 29 -18.18 3.87 2.56
N PHE A 30 -18.12 3.77 3.88
CA PHE A 30 -19.17 4.29 4.78
C PHE A 30 -19.06 5.79 5.04
N GLY A 31 -18.16 6.51 4.38
CA GLY A 31 -18.03 7.95 4.48
C GLY A 31 -17.48 8.47 5.80
N LEU A 32 -16.82 7.60 6.60
CA LEU A 32 -16.21 8.01 7.87
C LEU A 32 -14.99 8.91 7.67
N PHE A 33 -14.36 8.84 6.53
CA PHE A 33 -13.42 9.86 6.07
C PHE A 33 -13.37 9.92 4.54
N ASP A 34 -12.96 11.08 4.02
CA ASP A 34 -12.75 11.28 2.61
C ASP A 34 -11.46 10.58 2.15
N GLY A 35 -11.58 9.71 1.15
CA GLY A 35 -10.45 8.99 0.59
C GLY A 35 -9.31 9.89 0.09
N CYS A 36 -9.63 11.09 -0.38
CA CYS A 36 -8.63 12.06 -0.83
C CYS A 36 -7.89 12.74 0.33
N SER A 37 -8.45 12.78 1.52
CA SER A 37 -7.82 13.44 2.68
C SER A 37 -6.55 12.73 3.17
N GLY A 38 -6.43 11.43 2.92
CA GLY A 38 -5.26 10.61 3.25
C GLY A 38 -4.41 10.20 2.04
N ALA A 39 -4.73 10.71 0.85
CA ALA A 39 -4.02 10.36 -0.39
C ALA A 39 -2.69 11.10 -0.55
N ILE A 40 -1.82 10.55 -1.40
CA ILE A 40 -0.61 11.25 -1.82
C ILE A 40 -1.02 12.37 -2.78
N ILE A 41 -0.68 13.60 -2.42
CA ILE A 41 -0.79 14.75 -3.32
C ILE A 41 0.64 15.12 -3.71
N PRO A 42 1.04 14.87 -4.96
CA PRO A 42 2.42 15.08 -5.39
C PRO A 42 2.89 16.51 -5.19
N LEU A 43 4.11 16.69 -4.70
CA LEU A 43 4.79 17.96 -4.48
C LEU A 43 4.04 18.92 -3.55
N ASN A 44 3.03 18.47 -2.83
CA ASN A 44 2.29 19.25 -1.84
C ASN A 44 2.60 18.72 -0.42
N PRO A 45 3.02 19.58 0.52
CA PRO A 45 3.29 19.17 1.91
C PRO A 45 2.12 18.48 2.60
N GLU A 46 0.88 18.83 2.28
CA GLU A 46 -0.31 18.16 2.80
C GLU A 46 -0.45 16.71 2.31
N GLY A 47 0.10 16.40 1.15
CA GLY A 47 0.13 15.06 0.57
C GLY A 47 1.17 14.13 1.20
N LEU A 48 2.07 14.63 2.04
CA LEU A 48 3.08 13.80 2.72
C LEU A 48 2.44 12.79 3.67
N LYS A 49 1.31 13.09 4.29
CA LYS A 49 0.54 12.13 5.09
C LYS A 49 0.07 10.91 4.28
N GLY A 50 -0.12 11.08 2.98
CA GLY A 50 -0.49 10.01 2.06
C GLY A 50 0.60 8.93 1.92
N ILE A 51 1.85 9.24 2.21
CA ILE A 51 2.94 8.26 2.26
C ILE A 51 2.61 7.15 3.26
N PHE A 52 2.01 7.50 4.39
CA PHE A 52 1.59 6.54 5.40
C PHE A 52 0.23 5.92 5.08
N PHE A 53 -0.76 6.72 4.70
CA PHE A 53 -2.14 6.29 4.58
C PHE A 53 -2.52 5.68 3.23
N SER A 54 -1.79 5.99 2.15
CA SER A 54 -2.16 5.55 0.80
C SER A 54 -2.36 4.04 0.62
N PRO A 55 -1.60 3.14 1.28
CA PRO A 55 -1.83 1.70 1.14
C PRO A 55 -3.20 1.23 1.63
N PHE A 56 -3.86 2.01 2.46
CA PHE A 56 -5.17 1.69 3.05
C PHE A 56 -6.34 2.27 2.27
N LEU A 57 -6.06 3.10 1.26
CA LEU A 57 -7.07 3.79 0.46
C LEU A 57 -7.21 3.10 -0.89
N HIS A 58 -8.43 2.77 -1.28
CA HIS A 58 -8.73 2.14 -2.56
C HIS A 58 -9.95 2.79 -3.19
N GLY A 59 -9.89 3.04 -4.50
CA GLY A 59 -10.93 3.75 -5.21
C GLY A 59 -12.23 2.94 -5.42
N ASN A 60 -12.13 1.62 -5.53
CA ASN A 60 -13.27 0.74 -5.75
C ASN A 60 -12.98 -0.71 -5.34
N LEU A 61 -14.03 -1.54 -5.34
CA LEU A 61 -13.94 -2.97 -4.99
C LEU A 61 -13.02 -3.76 -5.90
N GLU A 62 -13.05 -3.51 -7.19
CA GLU A 62 -12.19 -4.22 -8.15
C GLU A 62 -10.70 -3.98 -7.85
N HIS A 63 -10.35 -2.75 -7.52
CA HIS A 63 -8.98 -2.38 -7.18
C HIS A 63 -8.50 -3.05 -5.89
N ILE A 64 -9.31 -3.05 -4.83
CA ILE A 64 -8.91 -3.69 -3.57
C ILE A 64 -8.85 -5.22 -3.71
N PHE A 65 -9.76 -5.85 -4.43
CA PHE A 65 -9.67 -7.28 -4.73
C PHE A 65 -8.42 -7.61 -5.53
N GLY A 66 -8.14 -6.84 -6.58
CA GLY A 66 -6.96 -7.03 -7.43
C GLY A 66 -5.64 -6.90 -6.66
N ASN A 67 -5.60 -6.09 -5.62
CA ASN A 67 -4.41 -5.89 -4.78
C ASN A 67 -4.31 -6.88 -3.61
N SER A 68 -5.43 -7.43 -3.14
CA SER A 68 -5.45 -8.28 -1.93
C SER A 68 -4.62 -9.54 -2.09
N VAL A 69 -4.78 -10.27 -3.17
CA VAL A 69 -4.04 -11.53 -3.40
C VAL A 69 -2.55 -11.28 -3.64
N PRO A 70 -2.12 -10.39 -4.55
CA PRO A 70 -0.71 -10.10 -4.76
C PRO A 70 -0.01 -9.61 -3.48
N ILE A 71 -0.62 -8.72 -2.72
CA ILE A 71 -0.04 -8.18 -1.48
C ILE A 71 0.09 -9.28 -0.43
N PHE A 72 -0.94 -10.10 -0.27
CA PHE A 72 -0.88 -11.23 0.65
C PHE A 72 0.29 -12.17 0.29
N VAL A 73 0.37 -12.58 -0.97
CA VAL A 73 1.42 -13.50 -1.44
C VAL A 73 2.81 -12.89 -1.29
N LEU A 74 3.00 -11.63 -1.68
CA LEU A 74 4.30 -10.96 -1.59
C LEU A 74 4.77 -10.80 -0.14
N ILE A 75 3.89 -10.38 0.77
CA ILE A 75 4.22 -10.25 2.20
C ILE A 75 4.49 -11.63 2.79
N PHE A 76 3.65 -12.60 2.48
CA PHE A 76 3.84 -13.99 2.95
C PHE A 76 5.22 -14.52 2.52
N LEU A 77 5.57 -14.42 1.24
CA LEU A 77 6.85 -14.90 0.71
C LEU A 77 8.03 -14.16 1.34
N LEU A 78 7.91 -12.84 1.50
CA LEU A 78 8.95 -12.03 2.12
C LEU A 78 9.24 -12.48 3.55
N PHE A 79 8.22 -12.64 4.39
CA PHE A 79 8.38 -13.06 5.77
C PHE A 79 8.67 -14.56 5.93
N GLN A 80 8.25 -15.39 4.98
CA GLN A 80 8.53 -16.82 4.96
C GLN A 80 10.02 -17.10 4.70
N PHE A 81 10.57 -16.46 3.67
CA PHE A 81 11.93 -16.75 3.21
C PHE A 81 12.99 -15.81 3.78
N TYR A 82 12.62 -14.60 4.18
CA TYR A 82 13.56 -13.58 4.66
C TYR A 82 13.18 -12.99 6.02
N PRO A 83 12.88 -13.81 7.04
CA PRO A 83 12.29 -13.35 8.30
C PRO A 83 13.14 -12.31 9.04
N PHE A 84 14.46 -12.36 8.91
CA PHE A 84 15.37 -11.46 9.63
C PHE A 84 15.40 -10.04 9.07
N ILE A 85 15.18 -9.88 7.77
CA ILE A 85 15.25 -8.59 7.07
C ILE A 85 13.89 -8.12 6.55
N ALA A 86 12.87 -8.98 6.62
CA ALA A 86 11.56 -8.73 6.04
C ALA A 86 10.94 -7.42 6.50
N LYS A 87 10.98 -7.11 7.79
CA LYS A 87 10.44 -5.85 8.32
C LYS A 87 11.14 -4.64 7.73
N LYS A 88 12.46 -4.67 7.63
CA LYS A 88 13.24 -3.57 7.04
C LYS A 88 12.89 -3.37 5.56
N ILE A 89 12.83 -4.46 4.80
CA ILE A 89 12.49 -4.41 3.37
C ILE A 89 11.05 -3.90 3.20
N PHE A 90 10.12 -4.39 4.00
CA PHE A 90 8.71 -3.99 3.93
C PHE A 90 8.53 -2.49 4.18
N PHE A 91 9.05 -1.96 5.29
CA PHE A 91 8.91 -0.55 5.61
C PHE A 91 9.73 0.35 4.67
N LEU A 92 10.94 -0.06 4.33
CA LEU A 92 11.77 0.69 3.38
C LEU A 92 11.09 0.77 2.01
N GLY A 93 10.57 -0.36 1.50
CA GLY A 93 9.84 -0.39 0.25
C GLY A 93 8.60 0.48 0.27
N TRP A 94 7.83 0.43 1.36
CA TRP A 94 6.66 1.27 1.55
C TRP A 94 7.00 2.75 1.47
N PHE A 95 7.88 3.22 2.37
CA PHE A 95 8.18 4.65 2.47
C PHE A 95 8.93 5.18 1.25
N VAL A 96 9.89 4.43 0.71
CA VAL A 96 10.66 4.86 -0.47
C VAL A 96 9.75 4.92 -1.70
N SER A 97 8.92 3.90 -1.94
CA SER A 97 8.02 3.91 -3.11
C SER A 97 6.99 5.04 -3.02
N ALA A 98 6.38 5.24 -1.86
CA ALA A 98 5.42 6.30 -1.65
C ALA A 98 6.06 7.70 -1.75
N PHE A 99 7.28 7.87 -1.24
CA PHE A 99 8.03 9.12 -1.35
C PHE A 99 8.39 9.42 -2.81
N LEU A 100 8.79 8.39 -3.58
CA LEU A 100 9.07 8.55 -5.01
C LEU A 100 7.82 8.95 -5.80
N VAL A 101 6.66 8.38 -5.48
CA VAL A 101 5.38 8.79 -6.10
C VAL A 101 5.06 10.24 -5.77
N TRP A 102 5.33 10.69 -4.54
CA TRP A 102 5.14 12.07 -4.14
C TRP A 102 6.11 13.02 -4.87
N LEU A 103 7.38 12.63 -5.01
CA LEU A 103 8.42 13.45 -5.61
C LEU A 103 8.34 13.48 -7.15
N LEU A 104 7.96 12.35 -7.76
CA LEU A 104 7.91 12.15 -9.21
C LEU A 104 6.47 11.87 -9.65
N PRO A 105 5.60 12.90 -9.66
CA PRO A 105 4.20 12.70 -10.01
C PRO A 105 4.06 12.22 -11.46
N PRO A 106 3.08 11.37 -11.74
CA PRO A 106 2.77 10.98 -13.10
C PRO A 106 2.35 12.22 -13.92
N ILE A 107 3.04 12.44 -15.02
CA ILE A 107 2.72 13.52 -15.96
C ILE A 107 1.78 12.95 -17.01
N ASP A 108 0.65 13.63 -17.23
CA ASP A 108 -0.19 13.34 -18.38
C ASP A 108 0.55 13.79 -19.65
N ILE A 109 0.94 12.83 -20.47
CA ILE A 109 1.70 13.06 -21.71
C ILE A 109 0.88 13.89 -22.71
N VAL A 110 -0.45 13.81 -22.66
CA VAL A 110 -1.35 14.50 -23.60
C VAL A 110 -1.52 15.97 -23.23
N THR A 111 -1.67 16.26 -21.93
CA THR A 111 -1.95 17.63 -21.45
C THR A 111 -0.72 18.34 -20.89
N GLY A 112 0.37 17.60 -20.60
CA GLY A 112 1.55 18.12 -19.92
C GLY A 112 1.32 18.54 -18.47
N ASN A 113 0.13 18.26 -17.93
CA ASN A 113 -0.24 18.58 -16.56
C ASN A 113 0.02 17.42 -15.61
N PHE A 114 0.35 17.74 -14.36
CA PHE A 114 0.44 16.73 -13.31
C PHE A 114 -0.96 16.17 -13.01
N ASN A 115 -1.11 14.86 -13.08
CA ASN A 115 -2.31 14.22 -12.60
C ASN A 115 -2.30 14.21 -11.06
N PHE A 116 -3.06 15.12 -10.47
CA PHE A 116 -3.36 15.09 -9.04
C PHE A 116 -4.41 13.99 -8.78
N VAL A 117 -4.02 12.76 -8.94
CA VAL A 117 -4.88 11.62 -8.63
C VAL A 117 -4.74 11.31 -7.15
N CYS A 118 -5.87 11.18 -6.47
CA CYS A 118 -5.90 10.56 -5.15
C CYS A 118 -5.49 9.09 -5.31
N ILE A 119 -4.23 8.81 -5.12
CA ILE A 119 -3.70 7.45 -5.16
C ILE A 119 -3.68 6.87 -3.76
#